data_7495bdb37bbc156a122ccdd16dbb6cf9
#
_entry.id   7495bdb37bbc156a122ccdd16dbb6cf9
#
_cell.length_a   1.000
_cell.length_b   1.000
_cell.length_c   1.000
_cell.angle_alpha   90.00
_cell.angle_beta   90.00
_cell.angle_gamma   90.00
#
_symmetry.space_group_name_H-M   'P 1'
#
loop_
_entity.id
_entity.type
_entity.pdbx_description
1 polymer ?
#
loop_
_entity_poly.entity_id
_entity_poly.type
_entity_poly.pdbx_seq_one_letter_code
_entity_poly.pdbx_strand_id
1 'polypeptide(L)'
;MSERTGGPTHVKLESGEAQTARAALERCVAAGGVAVFPADGLYGLACDPLDAGAIARIHRLKGRDDGKSSAVMYFSPLAMRELVAGLGPRAAAAVSALLPGPVTLVIANPGRRYPLACRQDPERLGVRLLAGPLGGTMCPVFQTSANLSGEAPPASFERVPDSIVAGADLAIDGGELTGLPSTVVDISTIERDGTWKVLRHGAVSAGDLASVLASVGLG
;
A
#
# COMPACT_ATOMS: atom_id res chain seq x y z
N MET A 1 -21.37 18.57 -9.72
CA MET A 1 -20.04 18.16 -10.18
C MET A 1 -19.25 19.43 -10.40
N SER A 2 -18.37 19.80 -9.46
CA SER A 2 -17.48 20.96 -9.66
C SER A 2 -16.32 20.50 -10.53
N GLU A 3 -16.17 21.06 -11.72
CA GLU A 3 -15.00 20.86 -12.58
C GLU A 3 -13.77 21.43 -11.85
N ARG A 4 -12.80 20.58 -11.64
CA ARG A 4 -11.53 20.97 -11.02
C ARG A 4 -10.66 21.64 -12.07
N THR A 5 -10.42 22.92 -11.93
CA THR A 5 -9.67 23.77 -12.87
C THR A 5 -8.15 23.81 -12.58
N GLY A 6 -7.56 22.77 -11.99
CA GLY A 6 -6.11 22.71 -11.72
C GLY A 6 -5.59 21.28 -11.80
N GLY A 7 -4.38 21.10 -12.34
CA GLY A 7 -3.64 19.83 -12.28
C GLY A 7 -3.26 19.47 -10.85
N PRO A 8 -2.62 18.28 -10.64
CA PRO A 8 -2.18 17.83 -9.32
C PRO A 8 -1.15 18.78 -8.70
N THR A 9 -1.14 18.86 -7.37
CA THR A 9 0.00 19.44 -6.66
C THR A 9 1.20 18.53 -6.84
N HIS A 10 2.32 19.06 -7.32
CA HIS A 10 3.57 18.30 -7.49
C HIS A 10 4.52 18.53 -6.32
N VAL A 11 5.08 17.43 -5.79
CA VAL A 11 6.11 17.45 -4.74
C VAL A 11 7.24 16.51 -5.17
N LYS A 12 8.49 16.99 -5.14
CA LYS A 12 9.67 16.13 -5.36
C LYS A 12 10.22 15.64 -4.02
N LEU A 13 10.58 14.37 -3.95
CA LEU A 13 11.27 13.78 -2.79
C LEU A 13 12.79 13.95 -2.93
N GLU A 14 13.24 15.19 -2.90
CA GLU A 14 14.68 15.50 -2.80
C GLU A 14 15.12 15.52 -1.33
N SER A 15 16.44 15.59 -1.09
CA SER A 15 16.99 15.65 0.28
C SER A 15 16.41 16.84 1.04
N GLY A 16 15.70 16.57 2.14
CA GLY A 16 15.04 17.58 2.98
C GLY A 16 13.54 17.77 2.76
N GLU A 17 12.96 17.26 1.66
CA GLU A 17 11.54 17.46 1.32
C GLU A 17 10.59 16.38 1.91
N ALA A 18 11.11 15.42 2.65
CA ALA A 18 10.31 14.32 3.21
C ALA A 18 9.15 14.81 4.09
N GLN A 19 9.36 15.86 4.91
CA GLN A 19 8.30 16.41 5.76
C GLN A 19 7.20 17.10 4.94
N THR A 20 7.59 17.84 3.91
CA THR A 20 6.66 18.50 2.97
C THR A 20 5.80 17.44 2.25
N ALA A 21 6.42 16.36 1.75
CA ALA A 21 5.73 15.29 1.07
C ALA A 21 4.75 14.54 2.00
N ARG A 22 5.16 14.25 3.23
CA ARG A 22 4.27 13.62 4.25
C ARG A 22 3.07 14.49 4.54
N ALA A 23 3.28 15.77 4.84
CA ALA A 23 2.20 16.71 5.10
C ALA A 23 1.28 16.91 3.89
N ALA A 24 1.83 16.89 2.66
CA ALA A 24 1.03 16.95 1.44
C ALA A 24 0.16 15.70 1.27
N LEU A 25 0.72 14.50 1.51
CA LEU A 25 -0.03 13.25 1.45
C LEU A 25 -1.17 13.22 2.47
N GLU A 26 -0.89 13.58 3.72
CA GLU A 26 -1.90 13.63 4.78
C GLU A 26 -3.04 14.61 4.45
N ARG A 27 -2.71 15.81 3.97
CA ARG A 27 -3.72 16.79 3.53
C ARG A 27 -4.54 16.28 2.34
N CYS A 28 -3.88 15.66 1.35
CA CYS A 28 -4.56 15.10 0.18
C CYS A 28 -5.57 14.03 0.60
N VAL A 29 -5.15 13.07 1.43
CA VAL A 29 -5.99 11.98 1.92
C VAL A 29 -7.14 12.52 2.77
N ALA A 30 -6.87 13.43 3.70
CA ALA A 30 -7.89 14.05 4.56
C ALA A 30 -8.93 14.86 3.77
N ALA A 31 -8.58 15.38 2.60
CA ALA A 31 -9.49 16.07 1.69
C ALA A 31 -10.26 15.13 0.74
N GLY A 32 -10.18 13.81 0.89
CA GLY A 32 -10.78 12.83 -0.02
C GLY A 32 -10.09 12.76 -1.39
N GLY A 33 -8.82 13.19 -1.45
CA GLY A 33 -8.03 13.23 -2.67
C GLY A 33 -7.39 11.89 -3.02
N VAL A 34 -6.89 11.84 -4.26
CA VAL A 34 -6.09 10.73 -4.81
C VAL A 34 -4.66 11.19 -5.02
N ALA A 35 -3.69 10.45 -4.50
CA ALA A 35 -2.28 10.72 -4.66
C ALA A 35 -1.59 9.66 -5.53
N VAL A 36 -0.66 10.11 -6.39
CA VAL A 36 0.40 9.29 -6.99
C VAL A 36 1.63 9.41 -6.09
N PHE A 37 2.27 8.30 -5.74
CA PHE A 37 3.40 8.30 -4.82
C PHE A 37 4.35 7.11 -5.02
N PRO A 38 5.64 7.23 -4.62
CA PRO A 38 6.57 6.10 -4.63
C PRO A 38 6.23 5.13 -3.48
N ALA A 39 5.93 3.86 -3.83
CA ALA A 39 5.46 2.82 -2.92
C ALA A 39 6.42 1.62 -2.89
N ASP A 40 7.59 1.79 -2.34
CA ASP A 40 8.78 0.90 -2.40
C ASP A 40 9.39 0.85 -3.82
N GLY A 41 9.27 -0.28 -4.50
CA GLY A 41 9.89 -0.49 -5.80
C GLY A 41 9.11 0.05 -6.99
N LEU A 42 7.87 0.51 -6.82
CA LEU A 42 6.97 0.92 -7.89
C LEU A 42 6.12 2.11 -7.46
N TYR A 43 5.64 2.91 -8.41
CA TYR A 43 4.66 3.95 -8.13
C TYR A 43 3.27 3.39 -7.85
N GLY A 44 2.59 4.00 -6.89
CA GLY A 44 1.25 3.63 -6.45
C GLY A 44 0.27 4.80 -6.50
N LEU A 45 -1.02 4.44 -6.46
CA LEU A 45 -2.14 5.33 -6.18
C LEU A 45 -2.57 5.13 -4.73
N ALA A 46 -2.89 6.22 -4.06
CA ALA A 46 -3.36 6.24 -2.68
C ALA A 46 -4.58 7.12 -2.49
N CYS A 47 -5.47 6.72 -1.59
CA CYS A 47 -6.56 7.55 -1.05
C CYS A 47 -6.96 7.05 0.35
N ASP A 48 -7.92 7.71 0.99
CA ASP A 48 -8.51 7.19 2.24
C ASP A 48 -9.13 5.80 2.01
N PRO A 49 -8.76 4.78 2.79
CA PRO A 49 -9.30 3.42 2.66
C PRO A 49 -10.78 3.29 3.03
N LEU A 50 -11.38 4.32 3.61
CA LEU A 50 -12.80 4.39 3.97
C LEU A 50 -13.62 5.28 3.01
N ASP A 51 -12.97 6.00 2.09
CA ASP A 51 -13.66 6.84 1.10
C ASP A 51 -14.00 6.05 -0.17
N ALA A 52 -15.27 5.65 -0.29
CA ALA A 52 -15.77 4.94 -1.47
C ALA A 52 -15.68 5.76 -2.76
N GLY A 53 -15.83 7.09 -2.68
CA GLY A 53 -15.73 8.00 -3.82
C GLY A 53 -14.31 8.10 -4.37
N ALA A 54 -13.32 8.25 -3.48
CA ALA A 54 -11.92 8.29 -3.84
C ALA A 54 -11.43 6.94 -4.40
N ILE A 55 -11.85 5.82 -3.80
CA ILE A 55 -11.53 4.47 -4.30
C ILE A 55 -12.15 4.25 -5.68
N ALA A 56 -13.42 4.62 -5.89
CA ALA A 56 -14.07 4.54 -7.19
C ALA A 56 -13.36 5.40 -8.24
N ARG A 57 -12.82 6.57 -7.84
CA ARG A 57 -12.00 7.42 -8.72
C ARG A 57 -10.69 6.72 -9.10
N ILE A 58 -9.98 6.09 -8.17
CA ILE A 58 -8.79 5.28 -8.48
C ILE A 58 -9.13 4.20 -9.50
N HIS A 59 -10.25 3.48 -9.33
CA HIS A 59 -10.65 2.44 -10.29
C HIS A 59 -10.93 3.01 -11.68
N ARG A 60 -11.60 4.16 -11.78
CA ARG A 60 -11.81 4.85 -13.07
C ARG A 60 -10.50 5.26 -13.73
N LEU A 61 -9.56 5.83 -12.97
CA LEU A 61 -8.24 6.23 -13.48
C LEU A 61 -7.45 5.05 -14.05
N LYS A 62 -7.60 3.87 -13.45
CA LYS A 62 -6.96 2.63 -13.90
C LYS A 62 -7.71 1.95 -15.05
N GLY A 63 -8.89 2.42 -15.43
CA GLY A 63 -9.75 1.69 -16.37
C GLY A 63 -10.17 0.31 -15.83
N ARG A 64 -10.31 0.18 -14.50
CA ARG A 64 -10.51 -1.08 -13.82
C ARG A 64 -11.81 -1.07 -13.02
N ASP A 65 -12.66 -2.07 -13.26
CA ASP A 65 -13.76 -2.42 -12.39
C ASP A 65 -13.76 -3.94 -12.18
N ASP A 66 -12.76 -4.44 -11.46
CA ASP A 66 -12.48 -5.87 -11.40
C ASP A 66 -12.71 -6.53 -10.03
N GLY A 67 -13.22 -5.81 -9.07
CA GLY A 67 -13.47 -6.36 -7.75
C GLY A 67 -12.25 -6.92 -7.00
N LYS A 68 -11.02 -6.80 -7.56
CA LYS A 68 -9.81 -7.29 -6.90
C LYS A 68 -9.54 -6.52 -5.62
N SER A 69 -9.18 -7.24 -4.57
CA SER A 69 -8.73 -6.66 -3.31
C SER A 69 -7.44 -5.83 -3.50
N SER A 70 -7.30 -4.81 -2.69
CA SER A 70 -6.13 -3.93 -2.64
C SER A 70 -5.56 -3.94 -1.22
N ALA A 71 -4.31 -3.51 -1.06
CA ALA A 71 -3.70 -3.42 0.26
C ALA A 71 -4.06 -2.09 0.94
N VAL A 72 -4.05 -2.11 2.27
CA VAL A 72 -3.95 -0.91 3.09
C VAL A 72 -2.48 -0.71 3.47
N MET A 73 -1.93 0.44 3.13
CA MET A 73 -0.54 0.77 3.42
C MET A 73 -0.47 1.74 4.59
N TYR A 74 0.39 1.40 5.53
CA TYR A 74 0.80 2.22 6.65
C TYR A 74 2.19 2.79 6.38
N PHE A 75 2.54 3.88 7.07
CA PHE A 75 3.83 4.55 6.95
C PHE A 75 4.50 4.73 8.32
N SER A 76 3.83 4.28 9.37
CA SER A 76 4.31 4.36 10.75
C SER A 76 3.89 3.12 11.52
N PRO A 77 4.79 2.48 12.29
CA PRO A 77 4.41 1.44 13.24
C PRO A 77 3.38 1.93 14.25
N LEU A 78 3.44 3.21 14.64
CA LEU A 78 2.48 3.82 15.55
C LEU A 78 1.06 3.86 14.95
N ALA A 79 0.94 4.23 13.67
CA ALA A 79 -0.35 4.22 12.97
C ALA A 79 -0.91 2.79 12.81
N MET A 80 -0.03 1.78 12.71
CA MET A 80 -0.41 0.38 12.56
C MET A 80 -0.70 -0.33 13.91
N ARG A 81 -0.42 0.33 15.05
CA ARG A 81 -0.46 -0.27 16.40
C ARG A 81 -1.79 -0.96 16.72
N GLU A 82 -2.92 -0.33 16.42
CA GLU A 82 -4.24 -0.91 16.72
C GLU A 82 -4.55 -2.13 15.85
N LEU A 83 -4.06 -2.17 14.60
CA LEU A 83 -4.18 -3.34 13.75
C LEU A 83 -3.39 -4.50 14.36
N VAL A 84 -2.12 -4.27 14.72
CA VAL A 84 -1.23 -5.28 15.27
C VAL A 84 -1.74 -5.78 16.65
N ALA A 85 -2.24 -4.91 17.51
CA ALA A 85 -2.81 -5.27 18.80
C ALA A 85 -4.06 -6.17 18.69
N GLY A 86 -4.74 -6.16 17.55
CA GLY A 86 -5.87 -7.04 17.26
C GLY A 86 -5.49 -8.39 16.64
N LEU A 87 -4.19 -8.64 16.39
CA LEU A 87 -3.69 -9.92 15.85
C LEU A 87 -3.36 -10.88 16.98
N GLY A 88 -3.41 -12.19 16.70
CA GLY A 88 -2.84 -13.18 17.58
C GLY A 88 -1.30 -13.15 17.56
N PRO A 89 -0.63 -13.83 18.54
CA PRO A 89 0.80 -13.69 18.77
C PRO A 89 1.66 -14.12 17.56
N ARG A 90 1.27 -15.15 16.82
CA ARG A 90 2.01 -15.61 15.62
C ARG A 90 1.92 -14.61 14.49
N ALA A 91 0.71 -14.10 14.20
CA ALA A 91 0.51 -13.09 13.17
C ALA A 91 1.21 -11.78 13.52
N ALA A 92 1.15 -11.34 14.78
CA ALA A 92 1.87 -10.17 15.27
C ALA A 92 3.39 -10.32 15.13
N ALA A 93 3.95 -11.51 15.46
CA ALA A 93 5.36 -11.81 15.28
C ALA A 93 5.77 -11.77 13.80
N ALA A 94 4.97 -12.38 12.90
CA ALA A 94 5.22 -12.34 11.46
C ALA A 94 5.18 -10.91 10.90
N VAL A 95 4.19 -10.11 11.29
CA VAL A 95 4.09 -8.69 10.91
C VAL A 95 5.32 -7.91 11.37
N SER A 96 5.73 -8.09 12.62
CA SER A 96 6.89 -7.37 13.18
C SER A 96 8.23 -7.80 12.57
N ALA A 97 8.33 -9.05 12.11
CA ALA A 97 9.55 -9.57 11.49
C ALA A 97 9.69 -9.18 10.00
N LEU A 98 8.57 -9.04 9.28
CA LEU A 98 8.56 -8.81 7.84
C LEU A 98 8.28 -7.35 7.45
N LEU A 99 7.78 -6.53 8.36
CA LEU A 99 7.46 -5.13 8.09
C LEU A 99 8.18 -4.19 9.08
N PRO A 100 8.70 -3.05 8.61
CA PRO A 100 8.61 -2.52 7.26
C PRO A 100 9.48 -3.28 6.26
N GLY A 101 9.03 -3.32 4.99
CA GLY A 101 9.77 -3.97 3.93
C GLY A 101 8.95 -4.12 2.65
N PRO A 102 9.59 -4.57 1.54
CA PRO A 102 8.92 -4.73 0.25
C PRO A 102 8.04 -6.01 0.22
N VAL A 103 7.22 -6.17 1.25
CA VAL A 103 6.29 -7.28 1.46
C VAL A 103 4.88 -6.74 1.62
N THR A 104 3.91 -7.48 1.09
CA THR A 104 2.49 -7.33 1.38
C THR A 104 2.03 -8.55 2.14
N LEU A 105 1.56 -8.38 3.36
CA LEU A 105 1.01 -9.47 4.16
C LEU A 105 -0.50 -9.52 4.00
N VAL A 106 -1.04 -10.69 3.70
CA VAL A 106 -2.48 -10.96 3.78
C VAL A 106 -2.75 -11.59 5.14
N ILE A 107 -3.42 -10.85 6.01
CA ILE A 107 -3.74 -11.24 7.38
C ILE A 107 -5.20 -11.66 7.53
N ALA A 108 -5.52 -12.43 8.55
CA ALA A 108 -6.91 -12.64 8.96
C ALA A 108 -7.56 -11.31 9.39
N ASN A 109 -8.81 -11.10 9.01
CA ASN A 109 -9.57 -9.87 9.25
C ASN A 109 -10.94 -10.13 9.89
N PRO A 110 -10.99 -10.75 11.09
CA PRO A 110 -12.26 -11.10 11.75
C PRO A 110 -13.11 -9.86 12.07
N GLY A 111 -12.47 -8.72 12.28
CA GLY A 111 -13.14 -7.44 12.51
C GLY A 111 -13.63 -6.75 11.25
N ARG A 112 -13.45 -7.35 10.05
CA ARG A 112 -13.83 -6.79 8.75
C ARG A 112 -13.41 -5.34 8.55
N ARG A 113 -12.19 -5.02 8.98
CA ARG A 113 -11.59 -3.68 8.80
C ARG A 113 -11.42 -3.41 7.30
N TYR A 114 -11.58 -2.15 6.89
CA TYR A 114 -11.39 -1.69 5.51
C TYR A 114 -12.13 -2.51 4.45
N PRO A 115 -13.46 -2.66 4.56
CA PRO A 115 -14.24 -3.53 3.67
C PRO A 115 -14.11 -3.13 2.20
N LEU A 116 -13.87 -1.84 1.91
CA LEU A 116 -13.68 -1.34 0.55
C LEU A 116 -12.35 -1.81 -0.07
N ALA A 117 -11.31 -2.05 0.73
CA ALA A 117 -10.05 -2.61 0.27
C ALA A 117 -10.14 -4.15 0.11
N CYS A 118 -10.85 -4.81 1.01
CA CYS A 118 -11.03 -6.27 1.00
C CYS A 118 -11.97 -6.77 -0.11
N ARG A 119 -12.99 -5.96 -0.47
CA ARG A 119 -13.99 -6.28 -1.50
C ARG A 119 -14.67 -7.65 -1.31
N GLN A 120 -14.37 -8.62 -2.21
CA GLN A 120 -14.98 -9.95 -2.22
C GLN A 120 -14.46 -10.88 -1.12
N ASP A 121 -13.39 -10.50 -0.42
CA ASP A 121 -12.78 -11.30 0.63
C ASP A 121 -12.65 -10.52 1.95
N PRO A 122 -13.76 -10.23 2.63
CA PRO A 122 -13.76 -9.41 3.84
C PRO A 122 -13.04 -10.06 5.03
N GLU A 123 -12.82 -11.37 4.99
CA GLU A 123 -12.16 -12.12 6.05
C GLU A 123 -10.62 -12.03 5.96
N ARG A 124 -10.09 -11.46 4.88
CA ARG A 124 -8.65 -11.26 4.67
C ARG A 124 -8.34 -9.83 4.27
N LEU A 125 -7.28 -9.27 4.84
CA LEU A 125 -6.83 -7.90 4.59
C LEU A 125 -5.37 -7.91 4.15
N GLY A 126 -5.08 -7.31 2.99
CA GLY A 126 -3.74 -7.01 2.56
C GLY A 126 -3.18 -5.79 3.30
N VAL A 127 -2.02 -5.93 3.95
CA VAL A 127 -1.39 -4.84 4.70
C VAL A 127 0.07 -4.65 4.30
N ARG A 128 0.53 -3.41 4.33
CA ARG A 128 1.92 -3.01 4.08
C ARG A 128 2.34 -1.95 5.09
N LEU A 129 3.64 -1.90 5.36
CA LEU A 129 4.26 -0.79 6.10
C LEU A 129 5.44 -0.28 5.29
N LEU A 130 5.30 0.94 4.78
CA LEU A 130 6.34 1.60 3.98
C LEU A 130 7.36 2.27 4.90
N ALA A 131 8.64 2.00 4.65
CA ALA A 131 9.75 2.77 5.21
C ALA A 131 10.18 3.91 4.26
N GLY A 132 11.23 4.63 4.62
CA GLY A 132 11.82 5.67 3.78
C GLY A 132 11.20 7.06 3.95
N PRO A 133 11.29 7.95 2.94
CA PRO A 133 10.97 9.36 3.09
C PRO A 133 9.54 9.66 3.55
N LEU A 134 8.57 8.82 3.17
CA LEU A 134 7.17 8.95 3.60
C LEU A 134 6.90 8.28 4.96
N GLY A 135 7.90 7.61 5.54
CA GLY A 135 7.81 7.03 6.88
C GLY A 135 7.45 8.08 7.94
N GLY A 136 6.54 7.71 8.86
CA GLY A 136 6.02 8.62 9.87
C GLY A 136 4.70 9.31 9.52
N THR A 137 4.22 9.22 8.26
CA THR A 137 2.84 9.59 7.90
C THR A 137 1.85 8.80 8.75
N MET A 138 0.88 9.47 9.35
CA MET A 138 -0.02 8.85 10.31
C MET A 138 -1.32 8.30 9.71
N CYS A 139 -1.72 8.77 8.52
CA CYS A 139 -2.90 8.23 7.85
C CYS A 139 -2.57 6.94 7.09
N PRO A 140 -3.29 5.82 7.33
CA PRO A 140 -3.25 4.68 6.43
C PRO A 140 -3.92 5.02 5.10
N VAL A 141 -3.50 4.36 4.02
CA VAL A 141 -4.09 4.58 2.70
C VAL A 141 -4.51 3.28 2.03
N PHE A 142 -5.61 3.31 1.29
CA PHE A 142 -5.88 2.35 0.23
C PHE A 142 -4.77 2.47 -0.81
N GLN A 143 -4.15 1.36 -1.21
CA GLN A 143 -3.02 1.39 -2.12
C GLN A 143 -3.16 0.38 -3.25
N THR A 144 -2.91 0.84 -4.48
CA THR A 144 -2.75 0.00 -5.67
C THR A 144 -1.65 0.58 -6.56
N SER A 145 -1.15 -0.17 -7.55
CA SER A 145 -0.12 0.32 -8.49
C SER A 145 -0.65 1.42 -9.43
N ALA A 146 0.21 2.37 -9.82
CA ALA A 146 -0.14 3.52 -10.65
C ALA A 146 -0.03 3.25 -12.16
N ASN A 147 -0.59 2.13 -12.65
CA ASN A 147 -0.65 1.73 -14.06
C ASN A 147 -2.10 1.59 -14.53
N LEU A 148 -2.33 1.66 -15.82
CA LEU A 148 -3.59 1.24 -16.41
C LEU A 148 -3.77 -0.28 -16.23
N SER A 149 -5.00 -0.75 -16.20
CA SER A 149 -5.28 -2.18 -15.98
C SER A 149 -4.69 -3.03 -17.11
N GLY A 150 -3.92 -4.06 -16.73
CA GLY A 150 -3.22 -4.94 -17.68
C GLY A 150 -1.83 -4.47 -18.09
N GLU A 151 -1.44 -3.24 -17.78
CA GLU A 151 -0.10 -2.74 -18.06
C GLU A 151 0.88 -3.03 -16.92
N ALA A 152 2.19 -2.91 -17.21
CA ALA A 152 3.24 -3.03 -16.21
C ALA A 152 3.21 -1.84 -15.24
N PRO A 153 3.37 -2.06 -13.92
CA PRO A 153 3.48 -0.98 -12.97
C PRO A 153 4.73 -0.12 -13.19
N PRO A 154 4.64 1.22 -13.09
CA PRO A 154 5.77 2.12 -13.36
C PRO A 154 6.80 2.10 -12.23
N ALA A 155 8.08 2.07 -12.60
CA ALA A 155 9.22 2.16 -11.70
C ALA A 155 9.81 3.57 -11.61
N SER A 156 9.43 4.50 -12.49
CA SER A 156 9.81 5.91 -12.41
C SER A 156 8.60 6.80 -12.58
N PHE A 157 8.69 8.05 -12.11
CA PHE A 157 7.58 9.01 -12.18
C PHE A 157 7.17 9.30 -13.63
N GLU A 158 8.14 9.42 -14.53
CA GLU A 158 7.93 9.70 -15.95
C GLU A 158 7.18 8.59 -16.70
N ARG A 159 7.17 7.37 -16.12
CA ARG A 159 6.43 6.23 -16.66
C ARG A 159 5.02 6.08 -16.11
N VAL A 160 4.63 6.91 -15.13
CA VAL A 160 3.23 6.95 -14.69
C VAL A 160 2.40 7.53 -15.83
N PRO A 161 1.32 6.87 -16.29
CA PRO A 161 0.48 7.39 -17.36
C PRO A 161 -0.01 8.81 -17.09
N ASP A 162 0.10 9.70 -18.07
CA ASP A 162 -0.31 11.11 -17.96
C ASP A 162 -1.77 11.25 -17.50
N SER A 163 -2.64 10.35 -17.96
CA SER A 163 -4.06 10.34 -17.56
C SER A 163 -4.24 10.04 -16.07
N ILE A 164 -3.37 9.22 -15.48
CA ILE A 164 -3.37 8.93 -14.04
C ILE A 164 -2.86 10.14 -13.28
N VAL A 165 -1.74 10.73 -13.71
CA VAL A 165 -1.19 11.94 -13.07
C VAL A 165 -2.19 13.09 -13.14
N ALA A 166 -2.73 13.40 -14.31
CA ALA A 166 -3.71 14.47 -14.49
C ALA A 166 -5.01 14.25 -13.71
N GLY A 167 -5.37 13.00 -13.46
CA GLY A 167 -6.55 12.62 -12.69
C GLY A 167 -6.32 12.57 -11.17
N ALA A 168 -5.09 12.67 -10.68
CA ALA A 168 -4.75 12.74 -9.26
C ALA A 168 -4.86 14.17 -8.71
N ASP A 169 -4.80 14.31 -7.38
CA ASP A 169 -4.79 15.59 -6.66
C ASP A 169 -3.39 15.96 -6.19
N LEU A 170 -2.57 14.94 -5.95
CA LEU A 170 -1.20 15.04 -5.52
C LEU A 170 -0.34 14.08 -6.35
N ALA A 171 0.80 14.55 -6.78
CA ALA A 171 1.84 13.75 -7.42
C ALA A 171 3.16 13.93 -6.65
N ILE A 172 3.64 12.85 -6.04
CA ILE A 172 4.92 12.82 -5.33
C ILE A 172 5.92 12.11 -6.21
N ASP A 173 6.90 12.85 -6.71
CA ASP A 173 7.99 12.34 -7.53
C ASP A 173 9.15 11.91 -6.64
N GLY A 174 9.43 10.62 -6.59
CA GLY A 174 10.55 9.98 -5.87
C GLY A 174 11.67 9.49 -6.81
N GLY A 175 11.65 9.93 -8.08
CA GLY A 175 12.64 9.50 -9.07
C GLY A 175 12.46 8.05 -9.53
N GLU A 176 13.57 7.39 -9.81
CA GLU A 176 13.61 5.99 -10.24
C GLU A 176 13.61 5.05 -9.02
N LEU A 177 12.75 4.04 -9.07
CA LEU A 177 12.59 3.01 -8.05
C LEU A 177 13.18 1.67 -8.55
N THR A 178 13.25 0.66 -7.67
CA THR A 178 13.90 -0.63 -8.00
C THR A 178 13.21 -1.43 -9.11
N GLY A 179 11.97 -1.12 -9.45
CA GLY A 179 11.18 -1.84 -10.44
C GLY A 179 10.61 -3.18 -9.95
N LEU A 180 10.91 -3.56 -8.71
CA LEU A 180 10.45 -4.84 -8.15
C LEU A 180 9.15 -4.66 -7.36
N PRO A 181 8.10 -5.44 -7.67
CA PRO A 181 6.88 -5.43 -6.87
C PRO A 181 7.13 -6.04 -5.49
N SER A 182 6.28 -5.73 -4.51
CA SER A 182 6.31 -6.40 -3.21
C SER A 182 6.02 -7.90 -3.37
N THR A 183 6.69 -8.74 -2.55
CA THR A 183 6.28 -10.14 -2.39
C THR A 183 4.99 -10.19 -1.57
N VAL A 184 3.99 -10.95 -2.05
CA VAL A 184 2.70 -11.09 -1.35
C VAL A 184 2.68 -12.41 -0.60
N VAL A 185 2.52 -12.35 0.72
CA VAL A 185 2.54 -13.51 1.61
C VAL A 185 1.22 -13.60 2.36
N ASP A 186 0.55 -14.73 2.26
CA ASP A 186 -0.66 -15.03 3.03
C ASP A 186 -0.26 -15.66 4.35
N ILE A 187 -0.58 -14.98 5.44
CA ILE A 187 -0.42 -15.44 6.83
C ILE A 187 -1.77 -15.52 7.55
N SER A 188 -2.87 -15.48 6.80
CA SER A 188 -4.23 -15.43 7.38
C SER A 188 -4.59 -16.67 8.21
N THR A 189 -3.90 -17.78 8.01
CA THR A 189 -4.11 -19.03 8.76
C THR A 189 -3.04 -19.30 9.82
N ILE A 190 -2.04 -18.43 9.94
CA ILE A 190 -0.84 -18.68 10.77
C ILE A 190 -1.15 -18.89 12.26
N GLU A 191 -2.20 -18.23 12.79
CA GLU A 191 -2.67 -18.45 14.16
C GLU A 191 -3.26 -19.84 14.36
N ARG A 192 -4.01 -20.34 13.38
CA ARG A 192 -4.76 -21.59 13.47
C ARG A 192 -3.88 -22.82 13.34
N ASP A 193 -3.01 -22.81 12.32
CA ASP A 193 -2.26 -23.98 11.91
C ASP A 193 -0.75 -23.75 11.70
N GLY A 194 -0.27 -22.53 11.93
CA GLY A 194 1.14 -22.17 11.75
C GLY A 194 1.55 -22.00 10.29
N THR A 195 0.62 -22.11 9.33
CA THR A 195 0.97 -22.11 7.89
C THR A 195 0.98 -20.72 7.29
N TRP A 196 1.83 -20.53 6.30
CA TRP A 196 1.90 -19.34 5.44
C TRP A 196 2.25 -19.75 4.01
N LYS A 197 1.98 -18.88 3.04
CA LYS A 197 2.30 -19.16 1.62
C LYS A 197 2.57 -17.88 0.82
N VAL A 198 3.44 -17.97 -0.17
CA VAL A 198 3.67 -16.90 -1.14
C VAL A 198 2.55 -16.92 -2.18
N LEU A 199 1.79 -15.82 -2.28
CA LEU A 199 0.75 -15.64 -3.30
C LEU A 199 1.29 -15.01 -4.57
N ARG A 200 2.34 -14.18 -4.45
CA ARG A 200 3.02 -13.53 -5.57
C ARG A 200 4.49 -13.32 -5.22
N HIS A 201 5.37 -13.77 -6.07
CA HIS A 201 6.79 -13.47 -5.97
C HIS A 201 7.08 -12.01 -6.30
N GLY A 202 8.06 -11.42 -5.62
CA GLY A 202 8.46 -10.02 -5.76
C GLY A 202 9.88 -9.81 -5.23
N ALA A 203 10.11 -8.67 -4.57
CA ALA A 203 11.44 -8.23 -4.13
C ALA A 203 12.10 -9.13 -3.08
N VAL A 204 11.33 -9.91 -2.31
CA VAL A 204 11.86 -10.82 -1.28
C VAL A 204 11.67 -12.25 -1.73
N SER A 205 12.73 -13.07 -1.70
CA SER A 205 12.66 -14.47 -2.08
C SER A 205 11.90 -15.33 -1.05
N ALA A 206 11.36 -16.47 -1.47
CA ALA A 206 10.69 -17.40 -0.55
C ALA A 206 11.67 -17.96 0.52
N GLY A 207 12.94 -18.12 0.17
CA GLY A 207 13.98 -18.57 1.10
C GLY A 207 14.28 -17.54 2.20
N ASP A 208 14.38 -16.25 1.82
CA ASP A 208 14.59 -15.17 2.79
C ASP A 208 13.37 -15.04 3.72
N LEU A 209 12.15 -15.11 3.16
CA LEU A 209 10.91 -15.11 3.97
C LEU A 209 10.90 -16.26 4.98
N ALA A 210 11.22 -17.48 4.52
CA ALA A 210 11.28 -18.66 5.40
C ALA A 210 12.31 -18.47 6.52
N SER A 211 13.50 -17.94 6.18
CA SER A 211 14.56 -17.69 7.17
C SER A 211 14.13 -16.66 8.22
N VAL A 212 13.49 -15.57 7.79
CA VAL A 212 12.99 -14.53 8.71
C VAL A 212 11.88 -15.09 9.60
N LEU A 213 10.90 -15.80 9.05
CA LEU A 213 9.80 -16.38 9.82
C LEU A 213 10.30 -17.45 10.80
N ALA A 214 11.24 -18.30 10.39
CA ALA A 214 11.86 -19.29 11.28
C ALA A 214 12.58 -18.64 12.47
N SER A 215 13.23 -17.48 12.28
CA SER A 215 13.92 -16.75 13.34
C SER A 215 12.98 -16.28 14.46
N VAL A 216 11.69 -16.19 14.18
CA VAL A 216 10.64 -15.83 15.16
C VAL A 216 9.71 -17.01 15.51
N GLY A 217 10.15 -18.26 15.21
CA GLY A 217 9.44 -19.49 15.58
C GLY A 217 8.24 -19.82 14.68
N LEU A 218 8.24 -19.36 13.46
CA LEU A 218 7.15 -19.54 12.47
C LEU A 218 7.68 -20.27 11.21
N GLY A 219 8.38 -21.39 11.40
CA GLY A 219 8.96 -22.22 10.33
C GLY A 219 8.16 -23.46 10.02
#